data_c217f45bc845850f74eaa7e788f22f19
#
_entry.id   c217f45bc845850f74eaa7e788f22f19
#
_cell.length_a   1.000
_cell.length_b   1.000
_cell.length_c   1.000
_cell.angle_alpha   90.00
_cell.angle_beta   90.00
_cell.angle_gamma   90.00
#
_symmetry.space_group_name_H-M   'P 1'
#
loop_
_entity.id
_entity.type
_entity.pdbx_description
1 polymer ?
#
loop_
_entity_poly.entity_id
_entity_poly.type
_entity_poly.pdbx_seq_one_letter_code
_entity_poly.pdbx_strand_id
1 'polypeptide(L)'
;MTGEAVIWQAQSESASTATALTDLVSVEGLQGYIDEALENNASLQQTLITLRKAQVAIKSADAADNLNVDASFSGTKTENSEANYTSGVTVSWEVDLWQKISDSVTAASFDAASARSAYQSSRYALVASVIRSYLDIITQKQLLAIEQERLRVYENSESIILKRYRTGLGSLDDLDNAKTSSANTRASIALYENTISAAKRTLAVLLGRQDQTLSDFPSVTEFPDVLQPLLALPEQDLARRPDLQAAYYAIKASEANVKVAYKALLPSINLSAGLTDNGTTPSQSLFTNPLWNLLGQVTAPLFQGGALRAQIDDAELTSLNSWWQYRETLLNAVQEVQDALDNEKAFTQRQYYTDIAYRNALNSAETFSGQYRQGLVDILDLLSVYDTTFNLQAQRVELQYSQLSNRIDLGLALGLGVSQ
;
A
#
# COMPACT_ATOMS: atom_id res chain seq x y z
N MET A 1 26.72 11.68 -11.01
CA MET A 1 27.36 10.44 -10.55
C MET A 1 26.60 9.29 -11.17
N THR A 2 27.22 8.60 -12.11
CA THR A 2 26.66 7.41 -12.76
C THR A 2 26.69 6.29 -11.75
N GLY A 3 25.51 5.95 -11.19
CA GLY A 3 25.36 4.78 -10.34
C GLY A 3 25.65 3.53 -11.16
N GLU A 4 26.55 2.68 -10.69
CA GLU A 4 26.79 1.36 -11.26
C GLU A 4 25.47 0.60 -11.31
N ALA A 5 25.09 0.17 -12.52
CA ALA A 5 23.94 -0.68 -12.72
C ALA A 5 24.19 -2.02 -12.00
N VAL A 6 23.32 -2.39 -11.06
CA VAL A 6 23.36 -3.70 -10.44
C VAL A 6 22.96 -4.72 -11.51
N ILE A 7 23.94 -5.45 -12.03
CA ILE A 7 23.73 -6.48 -13.06
C ILE A 7 23.17 -7.73 -12.40
N TRP A 8 21.90 -8.04 -12.63
CA TRP A 8 21.26 -9.27 -12.23
C TRP A 8 21.59 -10.36 -13.25
N GLN A 9 22.33 -11.41 -12.85
CA GLN A 9 22.59 -12.54 -13.75
C GLN A 9 21.37 -13.44 -13.90
N ALA A 10 20.84 -13.52 -15.11
CA ALA A 10 19.83 -14.49 -15.49
C ALA A 10 20.44 -15.90 -15.57
N GLN A 11 19.87 -16.86 -14.82
CA GLN A 11 20.32 -18.26 -14.83
C GLN A 11 19.24 -19.23 -15.33
N SER A 12 18.48 -18.96 -16.34
CA SER A 12 17.87 -19.99 -17.19
C SER A 12 17.05 -19.42 -18.36
N GLU A 13 17.14 -20.03 -19.52
CA GLU A 13 16.45 -19.66 -20.76
C GLU A 13 14.95 -20.02 -20.82
N SER A 14 14.34 -20.54 -19.75
CA SER A 14 12.97 -21.05 -19.75
C SER A 14 12.00 -20.34 -18.80
N ALA A 15 12.34 -19.17 -18.26
CA ALA A 15 11.46 -18.45 -17.35
C ALA A 15 10.40 -17.65 -18.12
N SER A 16 9.12 -17.84 -17.79
CA SER A 16 8.05 -16.97 -18.28
C SER A 16 8.26 -15.56 -17.73
N THR A 17 8.22 -14.55 -18.60
CA THR A 17 8.29 -13.14 -18.21
C THR A 17 6.99 -12.73 -17.53
N ALA A 18 7.00 -12.58 -16.20
CA ALA A 18 5.91 -11.95 -15.48
C ALA A 18 5.97 -10.43 -15.73
N THR A 19 4.90 -9.86 -16.24
CA THR A 19 4.79 -8.41 -16.51
C THR A 19 3.98 -7.69 -15.44
N ALA A 20 3.18 -8.43 -14.67
CA ALA A 20 2.33 -7.94 -13.61
C ALA A 20 2.38 -8.83 -12.35
N LEU A 21 1.98 -8.28 -11.21
CA LEU A 21 1.84 -9.02 -9.95
C LEU A 21 0.83 -10.17 -10.06
N THR A 22 -0.20 -9.99 -10.87
CA THR A 22 -1.23 -11.02 -11.15
C THR A 22 -0.68 -12.21 -11.92
N ASP A 23 0.41 -12.05 -12.68
CA ASP A 23 1.03 -13.15 -13.42
C ASP A 23 1.79 -14.10 -12.47
N LEU A 24 2.14 -13.63 -11.27
CA LEU A 24 2.86 -14.43 -10.28
C LEU A 24 1.94 -15.44 -9.57
N VAL A 25 0.64 -15.16 -9.50
CA VAL A 25 -0.36 -15.97 -8.81
C VAL A 25 -1.62 -16.02 -9.65
N SER A 26 -1.75 -17.06 -10.48
CA SER A 26 -2.94 -17.27 -11.29
C SER A 26 -3.94 -18.14 -10.53
N VAL A 27 -5.00 -17.53 -9.98
CA VAL A 27 -6.10 -18.24 -9.29
C VAL A 27 -7.43 -17.81 -9.86
N GLU A 28 -8.30 -18.77 -10.09
CA GLU A 28 -9.67 -18.49 -10.56
C GLU A 28 -10.43 -17.59 -9.58
N GLY A 29 -11.06 -16.54 -10.09
CA GLY A 29 -11.84 -15.58 -9.32
C GLY A 29 -11.04 -14.47 -8.64
N LEU A 30 -9.71 -14.55 -8.55
CA LEU A 30 -8.87 -13.54 -7.88
C LEU A 30 -8.94 -12.18 -8.59
N GLN A 31 -8.98 -12.16 -9.93
CA GLN A 31 -9.05 -10.93 -10.70
C GLN A 31 -10.29 -10.10 -10.34
N GLY A 32 -11.44 -10.73 -10.16
CA GLY A 32 -12.66 -10.04 -9.75
C GLY A 32 -12.54 -9.32 -8.39
N TYR A 33 -11.85 -9.94 -7.43
CA TYR A 33 -11.57 -9.30 -6.14
C TYR A 33 -10.57 -8.14 -6.27
N ILE A 34 -9.57 -8.26 -7.14
CA ILE A 34 -8.63 -7.19 -7.42
C ILE A 34 -9.35 -5.98 -8.01
N ASP A 35 -10.20 -6.19 -9.02
CA ASP A 35 -10.94 -5.12 -9.68
C ASP A 35 -11.89 -4.43 -8.70
N GLU A 36 -12.61 -5.20 -7.88
CA GLU A 36 -13.49 -4.67 -6.83
C GLU A 36 -12.72 -3.83 -5.80
N ALA A 37 -11.54 -4.32 -5.36
CA ALA A 37 -10.70 -3.58 -4.42
C ALA A 37 -10.19 -2.27 -5.02
N LEU A 38 -9.73 -2.27 -6.26
CA LEU A 38 -9.25 -1.07 -6.96
C LEU A 38 -10.35 -0.01 -7.13
N GLU A 39 -11.61 -0.44 -7.26
CA GLU A 39 -12.75 0.47 -7.39
C GLU A 39 -13.24 1.00 -6.04
N ASN A 40 -13.31 0.15 -5.01
CA ASN A 40 -14.07 0.45 -3.78
C ASN A 40 -13.20 0.64 -2.53
N ASN A 41 -11.89 0.37 -2.57
CA ASN A 41 -11.05 0.49 -1.38
C ASN A 41 -10.95 1.94 -0.88
N ALA A 42 -11.40 2.19 0.35
CA ALA A 42 -11.47 3.54 0.93
C ALA A 42 -10.10 4.23 1.02
N SER A 43 -9.02 3.51 1.35
CA SER A 43 -7.67 4.07 1.43
C SER A 43 -7.15 4.47 0.05
N LEU A 44 -7.39 3.65 -0.98
CA LEU A 44 -7.01 3.97 -2.35
C LEU A 44 -7.79 5.20 -2.86
N GLN A 45 -9.08 5.31 -2.56
CA GLN A 45 -9.89 6.49 -2.91
C GLN A 45 -9.35 7.76 -2.23
N GLN A 46 -8.86 7.69 -0.99
CA GLN A 46 -8.22 8.84 -0.33
C GLN A 46 -6.95 9.29 -1.07
N THR A 47 -6.12 8.36 -1.53
CA THR A 47 -4.92 8.70 -2.32
C THR A 47 -5.29 9.28 -3.69
N LEU A 48 -6.36 8.80 -4.34
CA LEU A 48 -6.90 9.38 -5.56
C LEU A 48 -7.40 10.82 -5.34
N ILE A 49 -8.09 11.08 -4.23
CA ILE A 49 -8.53 12.42 -3.87
C ILE A 49 -7.31 13.32 -3.63
N THR A 50 -6.26 12.82 -2.98
CA THR A 50 -5.01 13.56 -2.79
C THR A 50 -4.37 13.94 -4.13
N LEU A 51 -4.32 13.04 -5.10
CA LEU A 51 -3.88 13.34 -6.46
C LEU A 51 -4.75 14.44 -7.11
N ARG A 52 -6.09 14.33 -6.99
CA ARG A 52 -7.00 15.36 -7.54
C ARG A 52 -6.80 16.72 -6.87
N LYS A 53 -6.56 16.75 -5.56
CA LYS A 53 -6.20 17.99 -4.83
C LYS A 53 -4.92 18.62 -5.38
N ALA A 54 -3.87 17.81 -5.60
CA ALA A 54 -2.63 18.30 -6.20
C ALA A 54 -2.85 18.85 -7.63
N GLN A 55 -3.71 18.21 -8.43
CA GLN A 55 -4.07 18.74 -9.76
C GLN A 55 -4.86 20.06 -9.71
N VAL A 56 -5.67 20.25 -8.68
CA VAL A 56 -6.36 21.54 -8.46
C VAL A 56 -5.37 22.60 -7.98
N ALA A 57 -4.35 22.22 -7.18
CA ALA A 57 -3.31 23.13 -6.74
C ALA A 57 -2.51 23.74 -7.91
N ILE A 58 -2.30 22.99 -9.02
CA ILE A 58 -1.70 23.56 -10.25
C ILE A 58 -2.56 24.71 -10.77
N LYS A 59 -3.89 24.51 -10.87
CA LYS A 59 -4.80 25.56 -11.35
C LYS A 59 -4.83 26.77 -10.42
N SER A 60 -4.71 26.52 -9.10
CA SER A 60 -4.63 27.59 -8.11
C SER A 60 -3.33 28.42 -8.22
N ALA A 61 -2.21 27.75 -8.49
CA ALA A 61 -0.94 28.42 -8.73
C ALA A 61 -0.97 29.23 -10.05
N ASP A 62 -1.51 28.64 -11.12
CA ASP A 62 -1.65 29.25 -12.44
C ASP A 62 -2.60 30.46 -12.41
N ALA A 63 -3.61 30.43 -11.55
CA ALA A 63 -4.55 31.54 -11.39
C ALA A 63 -3.87 32.85 -10.91
N ALA A 64 -2.70 32.74 -10.26
CA ALA A 64 -1.93 33.93 -9.84
C ALA A 64 -1.35 34.73 -11.03
N ASP A 65 -1.18 34.11 -12.21
CA ASP A 65 -0.75 34.78 -13.45
C ASP A 65 -1.93 35.37 -14.24
N ASN A 66 -3.15 35.16 -13.79
CA ASN A 66 -4.34 35.66 -14.48
C ASN A 66 -4.83 36.99 -13.90
N LEU A 67 -5.69 37.66 -14.69
CA LEU A 67 -6.36 38.88 -14.26
C LEU A 67 -7.32 38.57 -13.10
N ASN A 68 -7.25 39.39 -12.04
CA ASN A 68 -8.20 39.39 -10.93
C ASN A 68 -9.24 40.50 -11.16
N VAL A 69 -10.50 40.20 -11.00
CA VAL A 69 -11.59 41.18 -11.13
C VAL A 69 -12.42 41.19 -9.87
N ASP A 70 -12.37 42.31 -9.14
CA ASP A 70 -13.07 42.49 -7.88
C ASP A 70 -14.14 43.61 -8.04
N ALA A 71 -15.34 43.36 -7.51
CA ALA A 71 -16.35 44.38 -7.34
C ALA A 71 -16.49 44.73 -5.86
N SER A 72 -16.53 46.01 -5.54
CA SER A 72 -16.65 46.48 -4.17
C SER A 72 -17.78 47.53 -4.03
N PHE A 73 -18.46 47.51 -2.90
CA PHE A 73 -19.36 48.57 -2.45
C PHE A 73 -19.09 48.83 -0.97
N SER A 74 -18.86 50.08 -0.65
CA SER A 74 -18.62 50.50 0.74
C SER A 74 -19.40 51.78 1.07
N GLY A 75 -19.84 51.91 2.31
CA GLY A 75 -20.44 53.12 2.84
C GLY A 75 -19.72 53.53 4.13
N THR A 76 -19.29 54.78 4.21
CA THR A 76 -18.62 55.35 5.39
C THR A 76 -19.41 56.57 5.84
N LYS A 77 -19.69 56.62 7.16
CA LYS A 77 -20.22 57.81 7.82
C LYS A 77 -19.36 58.16 9.01
N THR A 78 -18.87 59.37 9.02
CA THR A 78 -18.09 59.90 10.16
C THR A 78 -18.92 60.95 10.88
N GLU A 79 -18.68 61.12 12.17
CA GLU A 79 -19.37 62.18 12.96
C GLU A 79 -19.15 63.53 12.31
N ASN A 80 -20.23 64.35 12.16
CA ASN A 80 -20.25 65.65 11.56
C ASN A 80 -19.87 65.71 10.06
N SER A 81 -19.93 64.60 9.31
CA SER A 81 -19.76 64.60 7.85
C SER A 81 -20.97 63.95 7.16
N GLU A 82 -21.14 64.20 5.88
CA GLU A 82 -22.13 63.44 5.07
C GLU A 82 -21.68 61.99 4.91
N ALA A 83 -22.64 61.08 4.69
CA ALA A 83 -22.30 59.69 4.33
C ALA A 83 -21.65 59.67 2.96
N ASN A 84 -20.62 58.87 2.79
CA ASN A 84 -19.98 58.63 1.50
C ASN A 84 -20.13 57.17 1.13
N TYR A 85 -20.67 56.91 -0.03
CA TYR A 85 -20.85 55.57 -0.63
C TYR A 85 -19.93 55.49 -1.84
N THR A 86 -19.18 54.37 -1.92
CA THR A 86 -18.25 54.13 -3.04
C THR A 86 -18.56 52.77 -3.62
N SER A 87 -18.82 52.69 -4.91
CA SER A 87 -18.83 51.45 -5.69
C SER A 87 -17.60 51.42 -6.61
N GLY A 88 -17.08 50.24 -6.86
CA GLY A 88 -15.95 50.06 -7.74
C GLY A 88 -15.85 48.67 -8.35
N VAL A 89 -15.28 48.62 -9.54
CA VAL A 89 -14.79 47.42 -10.16
C VAL A 89 -13.31 47.61 -10.42
N THR A 90 -12.48 46.71 -9.93
CA THR A 90 -11.03 46.75 -10.10
C THR A 90 -10.56 45.49 -10.81
N VAL A 91 -9.77 45.66 -11.85
CA VAL A 91 -9.03 44.56 -12.51
C VAL A 91 -7.57 44.72 -12.09
N SER A 92 -6.97 43.65 -11.58
CA SER A 92 -5.57 43.64 -11.18
C SER A 92 -4.82 42.46 -11.77
N TRP A 93 -3.53 42.64 -12.01
CA TRP A 93 -2.64 41.61 -12.55
C TRP A 93 -1.22 41.82 -12.03
N GLU A 94 -0.59 40.74 -11.47
CA GLU A 94 0.84 40.71 -11.15
C GLU A 94 1.61 40.22 -12.38
N VAL A 95 2.51 41.05 -12.90
CA VAL A 95 3.34 40.70 -14.05
C VAL A 95 4.47 39.78 -13.60
N ASP A 96 4.50 38.56 -14.07
CA ASP A 96 5.50 37.55 -13.69
C ASP A 96 6.84 37.73 -14.45
N LEU A 97 7.42 38.94 -14.36
CA LEU A 97 8.68 39.28 -15.01
C LEU A 97 9.85 38.37 -14.62
N TRP A 98 9.83 37.93 -13.36
CA TRP A 98 10.90 37.12 -12.75
C TRP A 98 10.61 35.64 -12.79
N GLN A 99 9.46 35.24 -13.34
CA GLN A 99 9.01 33.84 -13.37
C GLN A 99 8.84 33.23 -11.95
N LYS A 100 8.42 34.03 -10.96
CA LYS A 100 8.07 33.55 -9.61
C LYS A 100 6.82 32.68 -9.63
N ILE A 101 5.78 33.16 -10.31
CA ILE A 101 4.51 32.44 -10.46
C ILE A 101 4.73 31.20 -11.31
N SER A 102 5.46 31.30 -12.41
CA SER A 102 5.82 30.17 -13.29
C SER A 102 6.58 29.07 -12.54
N ASP A 103 7.54 29.45 -11.65
CA ASP A 103 8.21 28.45 -10.80
C ASP A 103 7.27 27.83 -9.76
N SER A 104 6.29 28.59 -9.23
CA SER A 104 5.26 28.06 -8.34
C SER A 104 4.34 27.05 -9.05
N VAL A 105 3.93 27.31 -10.30
CA VAL A 105 3.19 26.38 -11.14
C VAL A 105 4.03 25.11 -11.42
N THR A 106 5.34 25.29 -11.66
CA THR A 106 6.28 24.20 -11.87
C THR A 106 6.38 23.32 -10.60
N ALA A 107 6.50 23.93 -9.42
CA ALA A 107 6.49 23.21 -8.15
C ALA A 107 5.21 22.40 -7.95
N ALA A 108 4.04 23.02 -8.13
CA ALA A 108 2.73 22.37 -8.03
C ALA A 108 2.58 21.23 -9.06
N SER A 109 3.17 21.38 -10.25
CA SER A 109 3.15 20.33 -11.29
C SER A 109 3.98 19.11 -10.86
N PHE A 110 5.13 19.31 -10.23
CA PHE A 110 5.93 18.22 -9.67
C PHE A 110 5.27 17.58 -8.44
N ASP A 111 4.60 18.36 -7.59
CA ASP A 111 3.79 17.84 -6.49
C ASP A 111 2.66 16.94 -7.01
N ALA A 112 2.00 17.33 -8.09
CA ALA A 112 0.98 16.49 -8.74
C ALA A 112 1.57 15.23 -9.38
N ALA A 113 2.79 15.29 -9.93
CA ALA A 113 3.50 14.13 -10.45
C ALA A 113 3.90 13.17 -9.31
N SER A 114 4.37 13.70 -8.18
CA SER A 114 4.65 12.95 -6.95
C SER A 114 3.40 12.25 -6.44
N ALA A 115 2.28 12.97 -6.30
CA ALA A 115 1.00 12.41 -5.87
C ALA A 115 0.47 11.32 -6.83
N ARG A 116 0.70 11.47 -8.15
CA ARG A 116 0.35 10.44 -9.15
C ARG A 116 1.16 9.16 -8.91
N SER A 117 2.45 9.27 -8.71
CA SER A 117 3.33 8.13 -8.46
C SER A 117 2.99 7.47 -7.11
N ALA A 118 2.68 8.24 -6.07
CA ALA A 118 2.21 7.74 -4.78
C ALA A 118 0.87 6.98 -4.91
N TYR A 119 -0.05 7.45 -5.73
CA TYR A 119 -1.29 6.74 -6.04
C TYR A 119 -1.03 5.40 -6.74
N GLN A 120 -0.10 5.34 -7.70
CA GLN A 120 0.31 4.09 -8.34
C GLN A 120 0.94 3.10 -7.36
N SER A 121 1.81 3.58 -6.47
CA SER A 121 2.39 2.77 -5.40
C SER A 121 1.30 2.17 -4.50
N SER A 122 0.31 2.98 -4.12
CA SER A 122 -0.84 2.52 -3.31
C SER A 122 -1.69 1.47 -4.04
N ARG A 123 -1.87 1.60 -5.37
CA ARG A 123 -2.56 0.58 -6.19
C ARG A 123 -1.82 -0.76 -6.15
N TYR A 124 -0.50 -0.75 -6.35
CA TYR A 124 0.30 -1.98 -6.35
C TYR A 124 0.32 -2.64 -4.97
N ALA A 125 0.48 -1.86 -3.90
CA ALA A 125 0.42 -2.35 -2.54
C ALA A 125 -0.96 -2.95 -2.17
N LEU A 126 -2.05 -2.34 -2.65
CA LEU A 126 -3.40 -2.87 -2.44
C LEU A 126 -3.57 -4.21 -3.14
N VAL A 127 -3.17 -4.34 -4.41
CA VAL A 127 -3.25 -5.60 -5.15
C VAL A 127 -2.43 -6.70 -4.47
N ALA A 128 -1.21 -6.41 -4.06
CA ALA A 128 -0.38 -7.34 -3.29
C ALA A 128 -1.07 -7.78 -1.98
N SER A 129 -1.75 -6.85 -1.29
CA SER A 129 -2.48 -7.14 -0.06
C SER A 129 -3.72 -8.02 -0.31
N VAL A 130 -4.45 -7.78 -1.39
CA VAL A 130 -5.60 -8.62 -1.81
C VAL A 130 -5.12 -10.04 -2.12
N ILE A 131 -4.06 -10.20 -2.90
CA ILE A 131 -3.51 -11.51 -3.26
C ILE A 131 -3.08 -12.27 -1.99
N ARG A 132 -2.32 -11.62 -1.09
CA ARG A 132 -1.88 -12.24 0.18
C ARG A 132 -3.05 -12.64 1.07
N SER A 133 -4.06 -11.77 1.20
CA SER A 133 -5.25 -12.07 2.00
C SER A 133 -6.07 -13.23 1.41
N TYR A 134 -6.12 -13.34 0.07
CA TYR A 134 -6.75 -14.46 -0.61
C TYR A 134 -6.01 -15.78 -0.35
N LEU A 135 -4.67 -15.77 -0.47
CA LEU A 135 -3.81 -16.93 -0.21
C LEU A 135 -3.86 -17.35 1.27
N ASP A 136 -3.96 -16.40 2.20
CA ASP A 136 -4.11 -16.68 3.63
C ASP A 136 -5.40 -17.46 3.91
N ILE A 137 -6.53 -17.10 3.30
CA ILE A 137 -7.78 -17.84 3.45
C ILE A 137 -7.62 -19.29 2.97
N ILE A 138 -6.92 -19.52 1.85
CA ILE A 138 -6.63 -20.87 1.36
C ILE A 138 -5.77 -21.63 2.37
N THR A 139 -4.73 -20.98 2.89
CA THR A 139 -3.83 -21.53 3.91
C THR A 139 -4.62 -22.01 5.13
N GLN A 140 -5.44 -21.14 5.70
CA GLN A 140 -6.23 -21.46 6.89
C GLN A 140 -7.24 -22.60 6.63
N LYS A 141 -7.82 -22.67 5.43
CA LYS A 141 -8.70 -23.79 5.03
C LYS A 141 -7.94 -25.12 4.94
N GLN A 142 -6.72 -25.11 4.41
CA GLN A 142 -5.89 -26.32 4.34
C GLN A 142 -5.47 -26.79 5.74
N LEU A 143 -5.07 -25.85 6.63
CA LEU A 143 -4.73 -26.16 8.00
C LEU A 143 -5.93 -26.71 8.77
N LEU A 144 -7.13 -26.16 8.57
CA LEU A 144 -8.36 -26.69 9.13
C LEU A 144 -8.62 -28.13 8.66
N ALA A 145 -8.44 -28.42 7.37
CA ALA A 145 -8.64 -29.78 6.82
C ALA A 145 -7.65 -30.78 7.45
N ILE A 146 -6.39 -30.38 7.68
CA ILE A 146 -5.39 -31.19 8.38
C ILE A 146 -5.84 -31.49 9.82
N GLU A 147 -6.32 -30.50 10.56
CA GLU A 147 -6.79 -30.67 11.93
C GLU A 147 -8.07 -31.56 12.00
N GLN A 148 -8.97 -31.43 11.02
CA GLN A 148 -10.14 -32.32 10.93
C GLN A 148 -9.73 -33.78 10.67
N GLU A 149 -8.74 -34.03 9.82
CA GLU A 149 -8.20 -35.36 9.60
C GLU A 149 -7.46 -35.90 10.86
N ARG A 150 -6.69 -35.03 11.54
CA ARG A 150 -6.06 -35.35 12.82
C ARG A 150 -7.12 -35.77 13.86
N LEU A 151 -8.19 -35.01 13.98
CA LEU A 151 -9.29 -35.35 14.90
C LEU A 151 -9.90 -36.72 14.58
N ARG A 152 -10.13 -37.01 13.31
CA ARG A 152 -10.66 -38.30 12.88
C ARG A 152 -9.77 -39.47 13.31
N VAL A 153 -8.46 -39.31 13.17
CA VAL A 153 -7.48 -40.31 13.60
C VAL A 153 -7.50 -40.46 15.12
N TYR A 154 -7.56 -39.37 15.86
CA TYR A 154 -7.57 -39.40 17.34
C TYR A 154 -8.87 -39.99 17.91
N GLU A 155 -10.04 -39.66 17.33
CA GLU A 155 -11.33 -40.23 17.74
C GLU A 155 -11.38 -41.74 17.50
N ASN A 156 -10.83 -42.20 16.37
CA ASN A 156 -10.69 -43.63 16.11
C ASN A 156 -9.80 -44.34 17.15
N SER A 157 -8.67 -43.71 17.48
CA SER A 157 -7.74 -44.22 18.49
C SER A 157 -8.37 -44.22 19.89
N GLU A 158 -9.06 -43.14 20.26
CA GLU A 158 -9.83 -43.04 21.53
C GLU A 158 -10.86 -44.17 21.64
N SER A 159 -11.59 -44.48 20.56
CA SER A 159 -12.56 -45.56 20.53
C SER A 159 -11.93 -46.95 20.77
N ILE A 160 -10.73 -47.19 20.20
CA ILE A 160 -9.98 -48.43 20.39
C ILE A 160 -9.47 -48.54 21.85
N ILE A 161 -8.89 -47.46 22.38
CA ILE A 161 -8.39 -47.43 23.75
C ILE A 161 -9.53 -47.62 24.76
N LEU A 162 -10.68 -47.01 24.54
CA LEU A 162 -11.86 -47.19 25.39
C LEU A 162 -12.35 -48.65 25.39
N LYS A 163 -12.31 -49.37 24.25
CA LYS A 163 -12.65 -50.78 24.19
C LYS A 163 -11.65 -51.63 24.99
N ARG A 164 -10.32 -51.37 24.84
CA ARG A 164 -9.29 -52.06 25.58
C ARG A 164 -9.43 -51.84 27.11
N TYR A 165 -9.67 -50.58 27.53
CA TYR A 165 -9.92 -50.24 28.93
C TYR A 165 -11.12 -51.02 29.50
N ARG A 166 -12.26 -51.05 28.79
CA ARG A 166 -13.47 -51.79 29.22
C ARG A 166 -13.24 -53.29 29.35
N THR A 167 -12.34 -53.86 28.56
CA THR A 167 -11.97 -55.29 28.62
C THR A 167 -10.82 -55.57 29.61
N GLY A 168 -10.32 -54.57 30.34
CA GLY A 168 -9.21 -54.70 31.29
C GLY A 168 -7.82 -54.85 30.63
N LEU A 169 -7.71 -54.55 29.32
CA LEU A 169 -6.47 -54.64 28.53
C LEU A 169 -5.80 -53.29 28.28
N GLY A 170 -6.31 -52.21 28.84
CA GLY A 170 -5.78 -50.84 28.72
C GLY A 170 -5.79 -50.12 30.05
N SER A 171 -4.99 -49.04 30.16
CA SER A 171 -4.92 -48.20 31.36
C SER A 171 -5.92 -47.03 31.27
N LEU A 172 -6.24 -46.44 32.43
CA LEU A 172 -7.03 -45.18 32.47
C LEU A 172 -6.20 -44.02 31.92
N ASP A 173 -4.90 -43.99 32.17
CA ASP A 173 -3.99 -42.96 31.68
C ASP A 173 -3.95 -42.88 30.17
N ASP A 174 -3.95 -44.04 29.47
CA ASP A 174 -4.03 -44.06 27.99
C ASP A 174 -5.33 -43.46 27.49
N LEU A 175 -6.45 -43.75 28.16
CA LEU A 175 -7.75 -43.22 27.79
C LEU A 175 -7.82 -41.69 28.02
N ASP A 176 -7.28 -41.22 29.13
CA ASP A 176 -7.28 -39.79 29.44
C ASP A 176 -6.34 -39.01 28.51
N ASN A 177 -5.18 -39.58 28.15
CA ASN A 177 -4.29 -39.01 27.12
C ASN A 177 -4.95 -38.93 25.75
N ALA A 178 -5.65 -39.99 25.32
CA ALA A 178 -6.37 -39.98 24.04
C ALA A 178 -7.50 -38.95 24.01
N LYS A 179 -8.28 -38.84 25.09
CA LYS A 179 -9.33 -37.80 25.22
C LYS A 179 -8.75 -36.39 25.22
N THR A 180 -7.62 -36.19 25.89
CA THR A 180 -6.90 -34.91 25.92
C THR A 180 -6.48 -34.51 24.50
N SER A 181 -5.91 -35.42 23.73
CA SER A 181 -5.50 -35.17 22.34
C SER A 181 -6.72 -34.84 21.45
N SER A 182 -7.81 -35.60 21.54
CA SER A 182 -9.06 -35.30 20.83
C SER A 182 -9.65 -33.92 21.23
N ALA A 183 -9.63 -33.58 22.53
CA ALA A 183 -10.16 -32.29 23.01
C ALA A 183 -9.30 -31.13 22.53
N ASN A 184 -7.97 -31.23 22.59
CA ASN A 184 -7.04 -30.22 22.10
C ASN A 184 -7.22 -29.99 20.59
N THR A 185 -7.38 -31.04 19.80
CA THR A 185 -7.60 -30.92 18.35
C THR A 185 -8.95 -30.25 18.03
N ARG A 186 -10.02 -30.53 18.79
CA ARG A 186 -11.30 -29.80 18.63
C ARG A 186 -11.15 -28.32 18.96
N ALA A 187 -10.34 -27.96 19.97
CA ALA A 187 -10.04 -26.57 20.27
C ALA A 187 -9.27 -25.89 19.14
N SER A 188 -8.29 -26.58 18.50
CA SER A 188 -7.58 -26.09 17.34
C SER A 188 -8.49 -25.89 16.13
N ILE A 189 -9.44 -26.80 15.88
CA ILE A 189 -10.45 -26.67 14.81
C ILE A 189 -11.28 -25.39 15.02
N ALA A 190 -11.80 -25.16 16.24
CA ALA A 190 -12.56 -23.94 16.56
C ALA A 190 -11.72 -22.67 16.35
N LEU A 191 -10.41 -22.72 16.65
CA LEU A 191 -9.49 -21.61 16.39
C LEU A 191 -9.36 -21.34 14.89
N TYR A 192 -9.12 -22.37 14.06
CA TYR A 192 -9.00 -22.19 12.61
C TYR A 192 -10.29 -21.70 11.96
N GLU A 193 -11.46 -22.18 12.39
CA GLU A 193 -12.76 -21.68 11.91
C GLU A 193 -12.92 -20.17 12.18
N ASN A 194 -12.54 -19.73 13.39
CA ASN A 194 -12.53 -18.32 13.73
C ASN A 194 -11.50 -17.52 12.90
N THR A 195 -10.29 -18.07 12.69
CA THR A 195 -9.23 -17.44 11.89
C THR A 195 -9.65 -17.28 10.43
N ILE A 196 -10.30 -18.29 9.83
CA ILE A 196 -10.88 -18.19 8.48
C ILE A 196 -11.90 -17.06 8.41
N SER A 197 -12.77 -16.98 9.41
CA SER A 197 -13.78 -15.91 9.47
C SER A 197 -13.14 -14.53 9.60
N ALA A 198 -12.05 -14.41 10.37
CA ALA A 198 -11.27 -13.17 10.50
C ALA A 198 -10.56 -12.82 9.18
N ALA A 199 -9.90 -13.78 8.53
CA ALA A 199 -9.24 -13.58 7.24
C ALA A 199 -10.23 -13.13 6.14
N LYS A 200 -11.43 -13.72 6.11
CA LYS A 200 -12.50 -13.27 5.21
C LYS A 200 -12.93 -11.82 5.48
N ARG A 201 -13.07 -11.42 6.76
CA ARG A 201 -13.37 -10.02 7.09
C ARG A 201 -12.26 -9.07 6.66
N THR A 202 -10.99 -9.47 6.83
CA THR A 202 -9.85 -8.68 6.35
C THR A 202 -9.91 -8.47 4.84
N LEU A 203 -10.18 -9.52 4.08
CA LEU A 203 -10.35 -9.40 2.63
C LEU A 203 -11.55 -8.50 2.29
N ALA A 204 -12.71 -8.66 2.96
CA ALA A 204 -13.89 -7.82 2.73
C ALA A 204 -13.60 -6.33 2.96
N VAL A 205 -12.80 -5.99 3.98
CA VAL A 205 -12.34 -4.60 4.23
C VAL A 205 -11.47 -4.09 3.08
N LEU A 206 -10.56 -4.92 2.55
CA LEU A 206 -9.73 -4.55 1.38
C LEU A 206 -10.59 -4.29 0.15
N LEU A 207 -11.68 -5.06 -0.04
CA LEU A 207 -12.66 -4.90 -1.12
C LEU A 207 -13.59 -3.68 -0.92
N GLY A 208 -13.59 -3.04 0.25
CA GLY A 208 -14.50 -1.96 0.57
C GLY A 208 -15.94 -2.40 0.88
N ARG A 209 -16.17 -3.70 1.14
CA ARG A 209 -17.50 -4.24 1.44
C ARG A 209 -17.93 -3.88 2.87
N GLN A 210 -19.15 -3.41 3.01
CA GLN A 210 -19.75 -3.12 4.33
C GLN A 210 -20.23 -4.40 5.03
N ASP A 211 -20.77 -5.34 4.28
CA ASP A 211 -21.07 -6.69 4.77
C ASP A 211 -19.77 -7.51 4.81
N GLN A 212 -19.30 -7.83 5.98
CA GLN A 212 -18.03 -8.52 6.19
C GLN A 212 -18.13 -10.04 6.04
N THR A 213 -19.19 -10.55 5.39
CA THR A 213 -19.48 -11.99 5.38
C THR A 213 -18.76 -12.78 4.28
N LEU A 214 -18.35 -12.16 3.18
CA LEU A 214 -17.65 -12.78 2.04
C LEU A 214 -18.19 -14.21 1.73
N SER A 215 -19.51 -14.30 1.57
CA SER A 215 -20.23 -15.58 1.34
C SER A 215 -19.92 -16.17 -0.03
N ASP A 216 -19.46 -15.35 -0.97
CA ASP A 216 -19.12 -15.67 -2.35
C ASP A 216 -17.67 -16.14 -2.54
N PHE A 217 -16.90 -16.33 -1.44
CA PHE A 217 -15.52 -16.82 -1.56
C PHE A 217 -15.51 -18.23 -2.16
N PRO A 218 -14.72 -18.45 -3.24
CA PRO A 218 -14.68 -19.73 -3.93
C PRO A 218 -14.35 -20.89 -2.99
N SER A 219 -14.83 -22.10 -3.33
CA SER A 219 -14.52 -23.33 -2.60
C SER A 219 -13.08 -23.82 -2.83
N VAL A 220 -12.22 -22.98 -3.41
CA VAL A 220 -10.80 -23.29 -3.66
C VAL A 220 -10.11 -23.60 -2.34
N THR A 221 -9.46 -24.76 -2.31
CA THR A 221 -8.68 -25.28 -1.17
C THR A 221 -7.24 -25.58 -1.54
N GLU A 222 -6.86 -25.46 -2.82
CA GLU A 222 -5.51 -25.74 -3.30
C GLU A 222 -4.80 -24.44 -3.67
N PHE A 223 -3.49 -24.40 -3.38
CA PHE A 223 -2.66 -23.30 -3.86
C PHE A 223 -2.50 -23.38 -5.37
N PRO A 224 -2.33 -22.24 -6.05
CA PRO A 224 -1.93 -22.23 -7.44
C PRO A 224 -0.57 -22.90 -7.61
N ASP A 225 -0.31 -23.41 -8.81
CA ASP A 225 1.01 -23.90 -9.16
C ASP A 225 2.04 -22.78 -8.94
N VAL A 226 3.09 -23.12 -8.18
CA VAL A 226 4.18 -22.20 -7.91
C VAL A 226 4.97 -22.06 -9.20
N LEU A 227 4.82 -20.95 -9.92
CA LEU A 227 5.67 -20.63 -11.06
C LEU A 227 7.14 -20.72 -10.63
N GLN A 228 7.96 -21.39 -11.45
CA GLN A 228 9.40 -21.57 -11.23
C GLN A 228 10.06 -20.24 -10.85
N PRO A 229 11.10 -20.24 -10.01
CA PRO A 229 11.68 -18.99 -9.51
C PRO A 229 11.98 -18.02 -10.65
N LEU A 230 11.66 -16.75 -10.42
CA LEU A 230 11.90 -15.62 -11.32
C LEU A 230 13.43 -15.37 -11.50
N LEU A 231 14.14 -16.36 -12.02
CA LEU A 231 15.58 -16.25 -12.31
C LEU A 231 15.86 -15.37 -13.54
N ALA A 232 14.84 -14.98 -14.26
CA ALA A 232 14.90 -14.04 -15.37
C ALA A 232 13.79 -12.99 -15.27
N LEU A 233 13.81 -12.18 -14.20
CA LEU A 233 13.14 -10.90 -14.28
C LEU A 233 13.85 -10.09 -15.35
N PRO A 234 13.14 -9.46 -16.32
CA PRO A 234 13.76 -8.47 -17.18
C PRO A 234 14.44 -7.45 -16.28
N GLU A 235 15.56 -6.87 -16.74
CA GLU A 235 16.29 -5.80 -16.05
C GLU A 235 15.31 -4.70 -15.65
N GLN A 236 14.65 -4.88 -14.49
CA GLN A 236 13.72 -3.90 -13.98
C GLN A 236 14.56 -2.93 -13.18
N ASP A 237 14.73 -1.78 -13.78
CA ASP A 237 15.36 -0.64 -13.15
C ASP A 237 14.52 -0.24 -11.90
N LEU A 238 15.14 -0.21 -10.72
CA LEU A 238 14.53 0.32 -9.50
C LEU A 238 13.89 1.70 -9.71
N ALA A 239 14.37 2.47 -10.70
CA ALA A 239 13.79 3.74 -11.13
C ALA A 239 12.33 3.62 -11.64
N ARG A 240 11.83 2.42 -11.96
CA ARG A 240 10.41 2.20 -12.30
C ARG A 240 9.49 2.11 -11.11
N ARG A 241 10.03 1.96 -9.91
CA ARG A 241 9.24 1.91 -8.68
C ARG A 241 8.49 3.23 -8.48
N PRO A 242 7.16 3.18 -8.30
CA PRO A 242 6.37 4.41 -8.17
C PRO A 242 6.70 5.21 -6.89
N ASP A 243 7.12 4.55 -5.80
CA ASP A 243 7.53 5.21 -4.56
C ASP A 243 8.83 6.03 -4.73
N LEU A 244 9.82 5.48 -5.45
CA LEU A 244 11.04 6.20 -5.81
C LEU A 244 10.77 7.38 -6.77
N GLN A 245 9.86 7.19 -7.72
CA GLN A 245 9.42 8.28 -8.61
C GLN A 245 8.72 9.39 -7.82
N ALA A 246 7.86 9.03 -6.86
CA ALA A 246 7.19 10.00 -6.01
C ALA A 246 8.20 10.83 -5.21
N ALA A 247 9.17 10.19 -4.58
CA ALA A 247 10.23 10.87 -3.83
C ALA A 247 11.12 11.74 -4.74
N TYR A 248 11.43 11.28 -5.97
CA TYR A 248 12.17 12.08 -6.94
C TYR A 248 11.41 13.35 -7.35
N TYR A 249 10.10 13.24 -7.64
CA TYR A 249 9.29 14.40 -7.97
C TYR A 249 9.14 15.37 -6.80
N ALA A 250 9.12 14.87 -5.55
CA ALA A 250 9.14 15.72 -4.36
C ALA A 250 10.43 16.55 -4.25
N ILE A 251 11.60 16.00 -4.63
CA ILE A 251 12.84 16.78 -4.75
C ILE A 251 12.66 17.89 -5.81
N LYS A 252 12.10 17.57 -6.97
CA LYS A 252 11.91 18.57 -8.03
C LYS A 252 10.94 19.68 -7.64
N ALA A 253 9.89 19.36 -6.89
CA ALA A 253 8.96 20.34 -6.35
C ALA A 253 9.66 21.26 -5.35
N SER A 254 10.42 20.71 -4.41
CA SER A 254 11.16 21.49 -3.41
C SER A 254 12.25 22.37 -4.04
N GLU A 255 13.00 21.89 -5.05
CA GLU A 255 13.96 22.70 -5.82
C GLU A 255 13.28 23.89 -6.53
N ALA A 256 12.06 23.71 -7.07
CA ALA A 256 11.28 24.79 -7.67
C ALA A 256 10.85 25.81 -6.59
N ASN A 257 10.42 25.34 -5.42
CA ASN A 257 10.05 26.20 -4.29
C ASN A 257 11.23 27.01 -3.76
N VAL A 258 12.45 26.48 -3.77
CA VAL A 258 13.66 27.26 -3.47
C VAL A 258 13.79 28.44 -4.43
N LYS A 259 13.58 28.23 -5.74
CA LYS A 259 13.61 29.34 -6.71
C LYS A 259 12.53 30.39 -6.43
N VAL A 260 11.31 29.95 -6.07
CA VAL A 260 10.22 30.87 -5.67
C VAL A 260 10.64 31.73 -4.47
N ALA A 261 11.26 31.11 -3.45
CA ALA A 261 11.73 31.83 -2.25
C ALA A 261 12.80 32.88 -2.57
N TYR A 262 13.77 32.54 -3.43
CA TYR A 262 14.76 33.52 -3.90
C TYR A 262 14.13 34.67 -4.70
N LYS A 263 13.17 34.38 -5.57
CA LYS A 263 12.47 35.38 -6.40
C LYS A 263 11.55 36.27 -5.58
N ALA A 264 11.15 35.87 -4.38
CA ALA A 264 10.44 36.72 -3.44
C ALA A 264 11.25 37.93 -2.93
N LEU A 265 12.59 37.91 -3.09
CA LEU A 265 13.47 39.08 -2.82
C LEU A 265 13.39 40.16 -3.94
N LEU A 266 12.88 39.81 -5.11
CA LEU A 266 12.83 40.70 -6.28
C LEU A 266 11.60 41.61 -6.22
N PRO A 267 11.64 42.79 -6.87
CA PRO A 267 10.49 43.68 -6.92
C PRO A 267 9.28 43.05 -7.59
N SER A 268 8.08 43.17 -7.00
CA SER A 268 6.82 42.84 -7.66
C SER A 268 6.31 43.97 -8.53
N ILE A 269 5.73 43.65 -9.66
CA ILE A 269 5.12 44.59 -10.63
C ILE A 269 3.65 44.29 -10.71
N ASN A 270 2.83 45.22 -10.24
CA ASN A 270 1.37 45.10 -10.25
C ASN A 270 0.77 46.17 -11.17
N LEU A 271 -0.10 45.73 -12.06
CA LEU A 271 -0.94 46.61 -12.90
C LEU A 271 -2.38 46.53 -12.40
N SER A 272 -3.04 47.68 -12.26
CA SER A 272 -4.47 47.71 -11.94
C SER A 272 -5.19 48.77 -12.72
N ALA A 273 -6.43 48.42 -13.13
CA ALA A 273 -7.36 49.36 -13.73
C ALA A 273 -8.66 49.36 -12.92
N GLY A 274 -9.13 50.55 -12.57
CA GLY A 274 -10.30 50.71 -11.72
C GLY A 274 -11.36 51.58 -12.38
N LEU A 275 -12.62 51.24 -12.11
CA LEU A 275 -13.79 52.11 -12.38
C LEU A 275 -14.45 52.34 -11.01
N THR A 276 -14.50 53.59 -10.54
CA THR A 276 -15.01 53.94 -9.22
C THR A 276 -16.03 55.04 -9.31
N ASP A 277 -17.11 54.91 -8.56
CA ASP A 277 -18.12 55.98 -8.42
C ASP A 277 -18.39 56.29 -6.95
N ASN A 278 -18.56 57.58 -6.65
CA ASN A 278 -18.77 58.06 -5.29
C ASN A 278 -20.03 58.91 -5.21
N GLY A 279 -20.81 58.71 -4.15
CA GLY A 279 -22.05 59.49 -3.94
C GLY A 279 -22.38 59.64 -2.45
N THR A 280 -23.21 60.59 -2.11
CA THR A 280 -23.73 60.81 -0.75
C THR A 280 -24.91 59.89 -0.43
N THR A 281 -25.47 59.22 -1.42
CA THR A 281 -26.50 58.17 -1.28
C THR A 281 -26.09 56.93 -2.01
N PRO A 282 -26.57 55.70 -1.62
CA PRO A 282 -26.28 54.47 -2.31
C PRO A 282 -26.62 54.49 -3.82
N SER A 283 -27.72 55.15 -4.19
CA SER A 283 -28.15 55.24 -5.59
C SER A 283 -27.27 56.12 -6.46
N GLN A 284 -26.63 57.12 -5.86
CA GLN A 284 -25.72 58.03 -6.59
C GLN A 284 -24.34 57.40 -6.85
N SER A 285 -23.96 56.38 -6.05
CA SER A 285 -22.70 55.69 -6.20
C SER A 285 -22.78 54.39 -7.02
N LEU A 286 -23.91 54.16 -7.72
CA LEU A 286 -24.09 52.96 -8.55
C LEU A 286 -23.77 53.24 -10.03
N PHE A 287 -22.54 53.66 -10.31
CA PHE A 287 -22.00 53.94 -11.64
C PHE A 287 -22.80 55.01 -12.43
N THR A 288 -23.29 56.04 -11.72
CA THR A 288 -23.98 57.18 -12.34
C THR A 288 -23.01 58.17 -12.97
N ASN A 289 -21.82 58.31 -12.39
CA ASN A 289 -20.73 59.16 -12.92
C ASN A 289 -19.34 58.54 -12.62
N PRO A 290 -19.07 57.32 -13.18
CA PRO A 290 -17.86 56.60 -12.81
C PRO A 290 -16.58 57.25 -13.35
N LEU A 291 -15.55 57.22 -12.53
CA LEU A 291 -14.20 57.63 -12.89
C LEU A 291 -13.33 56.40 -13.10
N TRP A 292 -12.55 56.40 -14.16
CA TRP A 292 -11.55 55.34 -14.37
C TRP A 292 -10.15 55.78 -13.93
N ASN A 293 -9.36 54.79 -13.50
CA ASN A 293 -7.94 54.99 -13.20
C ASN A 293 -7.15 53.78 -13.70
N LEU A 294 -5.90 54.01 -14.07
CA LEU A 294 -4.89 52.99 -14.38
C LEU A 294 -3.67 53.27 -13.52
N LEU A 295 -3.20 52.22 -12.81
CA LEU A 295 -2.06 52.28 -11.91
C LEU A 295 -1.08 51.16 -12.24
N GLY A 296 0.19 51.51 -12.46
CA GLY A 296 1.32 50.60 -12.47
C GLY A 296 2.13 50.81 -11.18
N GLN A 297 2.35 49.75 -10.42
CA GLN A 297 3.07 49.82 -9.14
C GLN A 297 4.22 48.85 -9.13
N VAL A 298 5.40 49.27 -8.73
CA VAL A 298 6.57 48.45 -8.48
C VAL A 298 6.86 48.49 -6.99
N THR A 299 6.91 47.34 -6.33
CA THR A 299 7.19 47.27 -4.88
C THR A 299 8.40 46.34 -4.63
N ALA A 300 9.46 46.85 -4.03
CA ALA A 300 10.64 46.08 -3.68
C ALA A 300 10.77 45.93 -2.15
N PRO A 301 10.91 44.71 -1.61
CA PRO A 301 11.14 44.52 -0.18
C PRO A 301 12.59 44.86 0.18
N LEU A 302 12.79 46.01 0.83
CA LEU A 302 14.14 46.45 1.25
C LEU A 302 14.55 45.86 2.59
N PHE A 303 13.62 45.77 3.53
CA PHE A 303 13.89 45.22 4.87
C PHE A 303 12.59 44.67 5.48
N GLN A 304 12.60 43.40 5.86
CA GLN A 304 11.48 42.71 6.50
C GLN A 304 11.93 41.94 7.76
N GLY A 305 12.84 42.49 8.55
CA GLY A 305 13.30 41.87 9.80
C GLY A 305 13.97 40.51 9.64
N GLY A 306 14.45 40.16 8.43
CA GLY A 306 15.06 38.84 8.13
C GLY A 306 14.08 37.78 7.65
N ALA A 307 12.76 38.03 7.61
CA ALA A 307 11.75 37.03 7.28
C ALA A 307 11.97 36.35 5.92
N LEU A 308 12.28 37.12 4.87
CA LEU A 308 12.51 36.54 3.52
C LEU A 308 13.77 35.65 3.46
N ARG A 309 14.82 35.98 4.22
CA ARG A 309 16.02 35.14 4.31
C ARG A 309 15.71 33.83 5.04
N ALA A 310 14.97 33.91 6.15
CA ALA A 310 14.53 32.72 6.86
C ALA A 310 13.62 31.80 5.98
N GLN A 311 12.79 32.39 5.11
CA GLN A 311 12.00 31.61 4.13
C GLN A 311 12.88 30.91 3.09
N ILE A 312 13.97 31.52 2.65
CA ILE A 312 14.93 30.87 1.73
C ILE A 312 15.63 29.73 2.47
N ASP A 313 16.15 29.97 3.67
CA ASP A 313 16.81 28.93 4.48
C ASP A 313 15.88 27.75 4.73
N ASP A 314 14.59 28.01 5.04
CA ASP A 314 13.56 26.96 5.22
C ASP A 314 13.31 26.15 3.93
N ALA A 315 13.21 26.84 2.79
CA ALA A 315 13.03 26.18 1.50
C ALA A 315 14.24 25.31 1.12
N GLU A 316 15.47 25.78 1.37
CA GLU A 316 16.70 25.00 1.16
C GLU A 316 16.76 23.78 2.07
N LEU A 317 16.43 23.92 3.35
CA LEU A 317 16.38 22.82 4.30
C LEU A 317 15.28 21.81 3.93
N THR A 318 14.13 22.28 3.44
CA THR A 318 13.05 21.42 2.92
C THR A 318 13.53 20.63 1.71
N SER A 319 14.27 21.25 0.78
CA SER A 319 14.84 20.56 -0.38
C SER A 319 15.87 19.50 0.04
N LEU A 320 16.74 19.83 0.99
CA LEU A 320 17.69 18.88 1.56
C LEU A 320 16.98 17.70 2.25
N ASN A 321 15.90 17.97 2.99
CA ASN A 321 15.09 16.92 3.62
C ASN A 321 14.47 15.99 2.57
N SER A 322 13.92 16.52 1.48
CA SER A 322 13.37 15.72 0.38
C SER A 322 14.43 14.82 -0.26
N TRP A 323 15.67 15.29 -0.38
CA TRP A 323 16.79 14.48 -0.87
C TRP A 323 17.12 13.31 0.08
N TRP A 324 17.12 13.53 1.40
CA TRP A 324 17.35 12.47 2.39
C TRP A 324 16.21 11.45 2.41
N GLN A 325 14.96 11.90 2.26
CA GLN A 325 13.80 11.01 2.12
C GLN A 325 13.90 10.10 0.87
N TYR A 326 14.31 10.67 -0.27
CA TYR A 326 14.60 9.87 -1.47
C TYR A 326 15.66 8.81 -1.21
N ARG A 327 16.76 9.21 -0.54
CA ARG A 327 17.85 8.28 -0.22
C ARG A 327 17.40 7.17 0.72
N GLU A 328 16.60 7.47 1.71
CA GLU A 328 16.00 6.48 2.61
C GLU A 328 15.12 5.50 1.82
N THR A 329 14.22 6.00 0.98
CA THR A 329 13.36 5.17 0.11
C THR A 329 14.20 4.25 -0.78
N LEU A 330 15.30 4.76 -1.35
CA LEU A 330 16.20 3.98 -2.20
C LEU A 330 16.90 2.86 -1.40
N LEU A 331 17.39 3.16 -0.20
CA LEU A 331 18.06 2.15 0.64
C LEU A 331 17.06 1.05 1.06
N ASN A 332 15.85 1.42 1.44
CA ASN A 332 14.78 0.48 1.77
C ASN A 332 14.41 -0.38 0.56
N ALA A 333 14.31 0.22 -0.63
CA ALA A 333 14.03 -0.53 -1.87
C ALA A 333 15.11 -1.57 -2.19
N VAL A 334 16.38 -1.25 -2.00
CA VAL A 334 17.50 -2.19 -2.18
C VAL A 334 17.41 -3.31 -1.14
N GLN A 335 17.14 -2.97 0.12
CA GLN A 335 17.00 -3.95 1.19
C GLN A 335 15.83 -4.91 0.91
N GLU A 336 14.66 -4.42 0.54
CA GLU A 336 13.48 -5.24 0.21
C GLU A 336 13.78 -6.29 -0.87
N VAL A 337 14.51 -5.91 -1.91
CA VAL A 337 14.92 -6.85 -2.98
C VAL A 337 15.88 -7.91 -2.43
N GLN A 338 16.89 -7.50 -1.63
CA GLN A 338 17.86 -8.44 -1.07
C GLN A 338 17.20 -9.42 -0.10
N ASP A 339 16.36 -8.92 0.81
CA ASP A 339 15.62 -9.74 1.76
C ASP A 339 14.71 -10.74 1.04
N ALA A 340 14.00 -10.31 -0.01
CA ALA A 340 13.13 -11.20 -0.79
C ALA A 340 13.92 -12.29 -1.53
N LEU A 341 15.10 -11.98 -2.09
CA LEU A 341 15.96 -12.96 -2.75
C LEU A 341 16.56 -13.97 -1.77
N ASP A 342 16.99 -13.53 -0.60
CA ASP A 342 17.53 -14.42 0.42
C ASP A 342 16.43 -15.29 1.03
N ASN A 343 15.22 -14.75 1.24
CA ASN A 343 14.05 -15.52 1.65
C ASN A 343 13.69 -16.61 0.61
N GLU A 344 13.75 -16.32 -0.70
CA GLU A 344 13.46 -17.31 -1.74
C GLU A 344 14.40 -18.52 -1.65
N LYS A 345 15.71 -18.30 -1.45
CA LYS A 345 16.70 -19.36 -1.24
C LYS A 345 16.38 -20.16 0.02
N ALA A 346 16.09 -19.45 1.12
CA ALA A 346 15.80 -20.06 2.40
C ALA A 346 14.52 -20.92 2.35
N PHE A 347 13.44 -20.42 1.74
CA PHE A 347 12.18 -21.15 1.59
C PHE A 347 12.34 -22.38 0.70
N THR A 348 13.05 -22.28 -0.42
CA THR A 348 13.34 -23.42 -1.28
C THR A 348 14.10 -24.52 -0.54
N GLN A 349 15.12 -24.17 0.24
CA GLN A 349 15.87 -25.12 1.02
C GLN A 349 15.04 -25.74 2.16
N ARG A 350 14.27 -24.93 2.88
CA ARG A 350 13.36 -25.41 3.94
C ARG A 350 12.30 -26.34 3.37
N GLN A 351 11.69 -26.03 2.25
CA GLN A 351 10.69 -26.87 1.59
C GLN A 351 11.29 -28.22 1.23
N TYR A 352 12.47 -28.24 0.62
CA TYR A 352 13.17 -29.49 0.28
C TYR A 352 13.36 -30.41 1.49
N TYR A 353 13.87 -29.88 2.60
CA TYR A 353 14.10 -30.71 3.80
C TYR A 353 12.80 -31.08 4.53
N THR A 354 11.81 -30.18 4.55
CA THR A 354 10.49 -30.49 5.13
C THR A 354 9.76 -31.56 4.33
N ASP A 355 9.88 -31.58 3.01
CA ASP A 355 9.33 -32.63 2.16
C ASP A 355 9.99 -34.00 2.42
N ILE A 356 11.31 -34.03 2.62
CA ILE A 356 12.01 -35.25 3.02
C ILE A 356 11.54 -35.73 4.41
N ALA A 357 11.45 -34.81 5.38
CA ALA A 357 10.98 -35.13 6.72
C ALA A 357 9.53 -35.66 6.71
N TYR A 358 8.65 -35.02 5.95
CA TYR A 358 7.26 -35.42 5.81
C TYR A 358 7.11 -36.81 5.18
N ARG A 359 7.86 -37.14 4.10
CA ARG A 359 7.86 -38.47 3.50
C ARG A 359 8.32 -39.54 4.47
N ASN A 360 9.39 -39.26 5.24
CA ASN A 360 9.88 -40.19 6.24
C ASN A 360 8.88 -40.37 7.40
N ALA A 361 8.22 -39.31 7.83
CA ALA A 361 7.17 -39.39 8.85
C ALA A 361 5.96 -40.19 8.37
N LEU A 362 5.53 -40.05 7.10
CA LEU A 362 4.47 -40.88 6.50
C LEU A 362 4.84 -42.36 6.51
N ASN A 363 6.05 -42.73 6.07
CA ASN A 363 6.53 -44.11 6.08
C ASN A 363 6.58 -44.67 7.49
N SER A 364 7.01 -43.84 8.46
CA SER A 364 7.03 -44.20 9.88
C SER A 364 5.59 -44.43 10.40
N ALA A 365 4.65 -43.54 10.09
CA ALA A 365 3.27 -43.66 10.52
C ALA A 365 2.61 -44.96 9.98
N GLU A 366 2.88 -45.29 8.72
CA GLU A 366 2.42 -46.55 8.11
C GLU A 366 3.00 -47.76 8.79
N THR A 367 4.32 -47.79 9.08
CA THR A 367 5.03 -48.85 9.79
C THR A 367 4.47 -49.04 11.19
N PHE A 368 4.39 -47.95 11.98
CA PHE A 368 3.85 -47.98 13.34
C PHE A 368 2.39 -48.42 13.39
N SER A 369 1.58 -47.98 12.43
CA SER A 369 0.19 -48.45 12.28
C SER A 369 0.10 -49.97 12.06
N GLY A 370 1.00 -50.52 11.24
CA GLY A 370 1.12 -51.97 11.04
C GLY A 370 1.56 -52.73 12.31
N GLN A 371 2.57 -52.24 13.00
CA GLN A 371 3.09 -52.80 14.25
C GLN A 371 2.08 -52.72 15.39
N TYR A 372 1.33 -51.62 15.50
CA TYR A 372 0.27 -51.48 16.49
C TYR A 372 -0.84 -52.53 16.30
N ARG A 373 -1.27 -52.79 15.04
CA ARG A 373 -2.23 -53.88 14.76
C ARG A 373 -1.73 -55.27 15.16
N GLN A 374 -0.40 -55.46 15.18
CA GLN A 374 0.24 -56.71 15.62
C GLN A 374 0.54 -56.75 17.13
N GLY A 375 0.26 -55.65 17.86
CA GLY A 375 0.53 -55.52 19.29
C GLY A 375 2.00 -55.33 19.63
N LEU A 376 2.83 -54.88 18.67
CA LEU A 376 4.28 -54.71 18.83
C LEU A 376 4.72 -53.33 19.37
N VAL A 377 3.83 -52.33 19.27
CA VAL A 377 4.05 -50.97 19.78
C VAL A 377 2.81 -50.49 20.52
N ASP A 378 3.00 -49.51 21.41
CA ASP A 378 1.90 -48.89 22.13
C ASP A 378 1.16 -47.89 21.26
N ILE A 379 -0.11 -47.61 21.65
CA ILE A 379 -0.94 -46.62 21.00
C ILE A 379 -0.37 -45.22 21.13
N LEU A 380 0.24 -44.88 22.24
CA LEU A 380 0.86 -43.56 22.46
C LEU A 380 2.04 -43.33 21.52
N ASP A 381 2.84 -44.36 21.22
CA ASP A 381 3.90 -44.30 20.23
C ASP A 381 3.33 -44.00 18.82
N LEU A 382 2.25 -44.69 18.44
CA LEU A 382 1.58 -44.47 17.17
C LEU A 382 0.99 -43.03 17.08
N LEU A 383 0.36 -42.51 18.15
CA LEU A 383 -0.16 -41.18 18.20
C LEU A 383 0.94 -40.11 18.06
N SER A 384 2.10 -40.32 18.71
CA SER A 384 3.27 -39.43 18.59
C SER A 384 3.80 -39.33 17.14
N VAL A 385 3.82 -40.48 16.42
CA VAL A 385 4.23 -40.51 15.02
C VAL A 385 3.21 -39.81 14.12
N TYR A 386 1.91 -39.97 14.37
CA TYR A 386 0.87 -39.25 13.66
C TYR A 386 0.96 -37.75 13.92
N ASP A 387 1.21 -37.34 15.16
CA ASP A 387 1.38 -35.94 15.54
C ASP A 387 2.53 -35.27 14.75
N THR A 388 3.67 -35.96 14.68
CA THR A 388 4.83 -35.51 13.90
C THR A 388 4.45 -35.38 12.42
N THR A 389 3.68 -36.32 11.86
CA THR A 389 3.27 -36.33 10.46
C THR A 389 2.34 -35.14 10.15
N PHE A 390 1.31 -34.91 10.98
CA PHE A 390 0.37 -33.80 10.80
C PHE A 390 1.07 -32.43 10.98
N ASN A 391 1.99 -32.32 11.94
CA ASN A 391 2.75 -31.08 12.13
C ASN A 391 3.65 -30.77 10.92
N LEU A 392 4.29 -31.77 10.32
CA LEU A 392 5.08 -31.59 9.10
C LEU A 392 4.18 -31.26 7.89
N GLN A 393 2.98 -31.83 7.82
CA GLN A 393 2.01 -31.50 6.78
C GLN A 393 1.55 -30.04 6.90
N ALA A 394 1.24 -29.57 8.11
CA ALA A 394 0.90 -28.16 8.36
C ALA A 394 2.06 -27.22 8.00
N GLN A 395 3.29 -27.58 8.42
CA GLN A 395 4.49 -26.81 8.09
C GLN A 395 4.72 -26.67 6.57
N ARG A 396 4.42 -27.71 5.79
CA ARG A 396 4.49 -27.63 4.30
C ARG A 396 3.53 -26.60 3.74
N VAL A 397 2.30 -26.56 4.24
CA VAL A 397 1.28 -25.58 3.84
C VAL A 397 1.75 -24.16 4.16
N GLU A 398 2.25 -23.92 5.37
CA GLU A 398 2.77 -22.62 5.79
C GLU A 398 3.98 -22.15 4.98
N LEU A 399 4.88 -23.08 4.64
CA LEU A 399 6.04 -22.78 3.80
C LEU A 399 5.64 -22.43 2.38
N GLN A 400 4.64 -23.11 1.81
CA GLN A 400 4.14 -22.80 0.47
C GLN A 400 3.48 -21.41 0.43
N TYR A 401 2.69 -21.08 1.44
CA TYR A 401 2.16 -19.71 1.60
C TYR A 401 3.27 -18.66 1.71
N SER A 402 4.28 -18.93 2.55
CA SER A 402 5.40 -18.02 2.76
C SER A 402 6.18 -17.77 1.46
N GLN A 403 6.38 -18.82 0.66
CA GLN A 403 7.06 -18.72 -0.63
C GLN A 403 6.23 -17.91 -1.64
N LEU A 404 4.92 -18.16 -1.74
CA LEU A 404 4.03 -17.40 -2.62
C LEU A 404 3.98 -15.90 -2.20
N SER A 405 3.86 -15.63 -0.90
CA SER A 405 3.88 -14.26 -0.37
C SER A 405 5.19 -13.54 -0.68
N ASN A 406 6.32 -14.22 -0.47
CA ASN A 406 7.64 -13.66 -0.78
C ASN A 406 7.82 -13.33 -2.27
N ARG A 407 7.21 -14.10 -3.17
CA ARG A 407 7.23 -13.78 -4.61
C ARG A 407 6.44 -12.55 -4.96
N ILE A 408 5.32 -12.32 -4.28
CA ILE A 408 4.55 -11.08 -4.42
C ILE A 408 5.39 -9.91 -3.91
N ASP A 409 6.07 -10.07 -2.77
CA ASP A 409 6.95 -9.04 -2.19
C ASP A 409 8.12 -8.74 -3.12
N LEU A 410 8.77 -9.75 -3.71
CA LEU A 410 9.82 -9.59 -4.69
C LEU A 410 9.32 -8.87 -5.94
N GLY A 411 8.15 -9.25 -6.47
CA GLY A 411 7.53 -8.59 -7.60
C GLY A 411 7.28 -7.10 -7.33
N LEU A 412 6.73 -6.79 -6.16
CA LEU A 412 6.48 -5.41 -5.73
C LEU A 412 7.80 -4.63 -5.56
N ALA A 413 8.80 -5.24 -4.93
CA ALA A 413 10.13 -4.63 -4.72
C ALA A 413 10.86 -4.33 -6.03
N LEU A 414 10.61 -5.12 -7.09
CA LEU A 414 11.13 -4.90 -8.44
C LEU A 414 10.27 -3.97 -9.29
N GLY A 415 9.19 -3.42 -8.72
CA GLY A 415 8.30 -2.49 -9.41
C GLY A 415 7.40 -3.14 -10.45
N LEU A 416 7.06 -4.45 -10.31
CA LEU A 416 6.04 -5.06 -11.13
C LEU A 416 4.70 -4.36 -10.92
N GLY A 417 4.10 -3.95 -12.02
CA GLY A 417 2.83 -3.24 -12.03
C GLY A 417 1.62 -4.16 -11.88
N VAL A 418 0.47 -3.54 -12.03
CA VAL A 418 -0.82 -4.22 -12.22
C VAL A 418 -1.16 -4.09 -13.70
N SER A 419 -1.53 -5.19 -14.36
CA SER A 419 -2.04 -5.15 -15.75
C SER A 419 -3.21 -4.18 -15.83
N GLN A 420 -3.19 -3.30 -16.83
CA GLN A 420 -4.29 -2.35 -17.08
C GLN A 420 -5.51 -3.09 -17.60
#